data_bbd83a561f0d0793c0a9bae1cbab15b6
#
_entry.id   bbd83a561f0d0793c0a9bae1cbab15b6
#
_cell.length_a   1.000
_cell.length_b   1.000
_cell.length_c   1.000
_cell.angle_alpha   90.00
_cell.angle_beta   90.00
_cell.angle_gamma   90.00
#
_symmetry.space_group_name_H-M   'P 1'
#
loop_
_entity.id
_entity.type
_entity.pdbx_description
1 polymer ?
#
loop_
_entity_poly.entity_id
_entity_poly.type
_entity_poly.pdbx_seq_one_letter_code
_entity_poly.pdbx_strand_id
1 'polypeptide(L)'
;NKVEDFTDDVAKIGDAYYEAVGVLTGIQVIDGMTETSFQPQGNYTREQAAKIIAYMMLGKADADSLRCTKAPFDDVAADRWSAGYIAFCVEQGIIDGMTETTFEPTGTLTGFQWAKMLLCAVGFGVKGEFTGSSWSLNTSKYAHNVDLFAGDLAGADHTAITREQAALYAFNVLTSVDLVVYSESLGDYIKGYNSWFVDRYTPQ
;
A
#
# COMPACT_ATOMS: atom_id res chain seq x y z
N ASN A 1 1.86 -16.06 -10.28
CA ASN A 1 1.29 -15.58 -11.54
C ASN A 1 2.26 -14.63 -12.22
N LYS A 2 2.17 -14.53 -13.53
CA LYS A 2 2.82 -13.48 -14.34
C LYS A 2 1.73 -12.61 -14.93
N VAL A 3 2.07 -11.40 -15.36
CA VAL A 3 1.09 -10.48 -15.95
C VAL A 3 0.40 -11.08 -17.18
N GLU A 4 1.12 -11.90 -17.95
CA GLU A 4 0.60 -12.59 -19.14
C GLU A 4 -0.44 -13.67 -18.81
N ASP A 5 -0.52 -14.14 -17.55
CA ASP A 5 -1.52 -15.10 -17.12
C ASP A 5 -2.92 -14.47 -17.07
N PHE A 6 -3.01 -13.13 -17.00
CA PHE A 6 -4.27 -12.38 -17.00
C PHE A 6 -4.88 -12.25 -18.41
N THR A 7 -5.11 -13.40 -19.05
CA THR A 7 -5.55 -13.50 -20.46
C THR A 7 -6.85 -12.77 -20.77
N ASP A 8 -7.72 -12.56 -19.77
CA ASP A 8 -9.03 -11.91 -19.95
C ASP A 8 -8.93 -10.39 -20.12
N ASP A 9 -7.88 -9.77 -19.53
CA ASP A 9 -7.81 -8.32 -19.46
C ASP A 9 -6.38 -7.72 -19.45
N VAL A 10 -5.33 -8.51 -19.68
CA VAL A 10 -3.95 -8.01 -19.75
C VAL A 10 -3.80 -6.86 -20.75
N ALA A 11 -4.50 -6.91 -21.87
CA ALA A 11 -4.47 -5.86 -22.88
C ALA A 11 -5.20 -4.57 -22.47
N LYS A 12 -5.93 -4.59 -21.36
CA LYS A 12 -6.61 -3.42 -20.77
C LYS A 12 -5.77 -2.69 -19.72
N ILE A 13 -4.64 -3.27 -19.31
CA ILE A 13 -3.67 -2.60 -18.43
C ILE A 13 -3.04 -1.47 -19.23
N GLY A 14 -3.11 -0.25 -18.72
CA GLY A 14 -2.50 0.90 -19.38
C GLY A 14 -0.99 0.80 -19.46
N ASP A 15 -0.40 1.31 -20.53
CA ASP A 15 1.05 1.22 -20.79
C ASP A 15 1.89 1.74 -19.61
N ALA A 16 1.45 2.82 -18.96
CA ALA A 16 2.12 3.40 -17.80
C ALA A 16 2.13 2.49 -16.56
N TYR A 17 1.24 1.51 -16.50
CA TYR A 17 1.05 0.64 -15.32
C TYR A 17 1.53 -0.79 -15.55
N TYR A 18 1.79 -1.17 -16.81
CA TYR A 18 2.06 -2.55 -17.20
C TYR A 18 3.27 -3.15 -16.46
N GLU A 19 4.39 -2.40 -16.42
CA GLU A 19 5.60 -2.83 -15.71
C GLU A 19 5.32 -3.04 -14.21
N ALA A 20 4.65 -2.08 -13.57
CA ALA A 20 4.33 -2.14 -12.15
C ALA A 20 3.46 -3.37 -11.82
N VAL A 21 2.39 -3.59 -12.60
CA VAL A 21 1.54 -4.77 -12.43
C VAL A 21 2.33 -6.05 -12.62
N GLY A 22 3.18 -6.11 -13.65
CA GLY A 22 4.00 -7.29 -13.96
C GLY A 22 4.99 -7.62 -12.86
N VAL A 23 5.73 -6.64 -12.38
CA VAL A 23 6.73 -6.83 -11.32
C VAL A 23 6.05 -7.24 -10.02
N LEU A 24 5.03 -6.49 -9.57
CA LEU A 24 4.38 -6.77 -8.29
C LEU A 24 3.64 -8.12 -8.27
N THR A 25 3.09 -8.54 -9.40
CA THR A 25 2.51 -9.89 -9.54
C THR A 25 3.62 -10.96 -9.48
N GLY A 26 4.73 -10.72 -10.19
CA GLY A 26 5.87 -11.65 -10.23
C GLY A 26 6.50 -11.90 -8.87
N ILE A 27 6.62 -10.86 -8.04
CA ILE A 27 7.13 -10.96 -6.65
C ILE A 27 6.03 -11.27 -5.62
N GLN A 28 4.80 -11.53 -6.06
CA GLN A 28 3.66 -11.94 -5.24
C GLN A 28 3.22 -10.89 -4.20
N VAL A 29 3.42 -9.61 -4.47
CA VAL A 29 2.90 -8.50 -3.64
C VAL A 29 1.43 -8.24 -3.95
N ILE A 30 1.04 -8.37 -5.23
CA ILE A 30 -0.36 -8.30 -5.67
C ILE A 30 -0.74 -9.57 -6.42
N ASP A 31 -2.04 -9.85 -6.46
CA ASP A 31 -2.63 -10.95 -7.22
C ASP A 31 -3.71 -10.42 -8.18
N GLY A 32 -4.10 -11.24 -9.15
CA GLY A 32 -5.33 -11.03 -9.92
C GLY A 32 -6.58 -11.17 -9.05
N MET A 33 -7.71 -10.74 -9.59
CA MET A 33 -9.03 -11.05 -9.02
C MET A 33 -9.40 -12.51 -9.25
N THR A 34 -8.91 -13.07 -10.36
CA THR A 34 -8.95 -14.49 -10.69
C THR A 34 -7.58 -14.91 -11.26
N GLU A 35 -7.43 -16.17 -11.60
CA GLU A 35 -6.22 -16.68 -12.25
C GLU A 35 -5.96 -16.03 -13.62
N THR A 36 -7.03 -15.60 -14.31
CA THR A 36 -7.00 -15.06 -15.67
C THR A 36 -7.35 -13.57 -15.78
N SER A 37 -7.78 -12.92 -14.71
CA SER A 37 -8.24 -11.53 -14.72
C SER A 37 -7.58 -10.70 -13.62
N PHE A 38 -6.96 -9.58 -14.00
CA PHE A 38 -6.42 -8.59 -13.07
C PHE A 38 -7.45 -7.53 -12.67
N GLN A 39 -8.35 -7.17 -13.58
CA GLN A 39 -9.29 -6.05 -13.45
C GLN A 39 -8.60 -4.70 -13.22
N PRO A 40 -7.82 -4.18 -14.18
CA PRO A 40 -6.99 -2.98 -13.99
C PRO A 40 -7.79 -1.74 -13.58
N GLN A 41 -9.03 -1.60 -14.06
CA GLN A 41 -9.94 -0.49 -13.73
C GLN A 41 -10.83 -0.77 -12.50
N GLY A 42 -10.74 -1.97 -11.90
CA GLY A 42 -11.38 -2.27 -10.63
C GLY A 42 -10.75 -1.49 -9.47
N ASN A 43 -11.33 -1.60 -8.29
CA ASN A 43 -10.86 -0.91 -7.10
C ASN A 43 -10.35 -1.91 -6.06
N TYR A 44 -9.50 -1.43 -5.16
CA TYR A 44 -9.14 -2.14 -3.93
C TYR A 44 -10.04 -1.73 -2.77
N THR A 45 -10.25 -2.67 -1.86
CA THR A 45 -10.84 -2.40 -0.55
C THR A 45 -9.74 -2.05 0.46
N ARG A 46 -10.14 -1.48 1.59
CA ARG A 46 -9.22 -1.13 2.68
C ARG A 46 -8.50 -2.36 3.25
N GLU A 47 -9.18 -3.49 3.38
CA GLU A 47 -8.55 -4.74 3.84
C GLU A 47 -7.58 -5.34 2.83
N GLN A 48 -7.87 -5.21 1.54
CA GLN A 48 -6.92 -5.63 0.49
C GLN A 48 -5.66 -4.76 0.50
N ALA A 49 -5.81 -3.45 0.74
CA ALA A 49 -4.68 -2.55 0.92
C ALA A 49 -3.79 -2.96 2.10
N ALA A 50 -4.38 -3.31 3.24
CA ALA A 50 -3.63 -3.80 4.41
C ALA A 50 -2.83 -5.08 4.07
N LYS A 51 -3.41 -6.01 3.31
CA LYS A 51 -2.68 -7.20 2.82
C LYS A 51 -1.49 -6.82 1.95
N ILE A 52 -1.68 -5.93 0.98
CA ILE A 52 -0.60 -5.50 0.07
C ILE A 52 0.54 -4.88 0.87
N ILE A 53 0.25 -3.98 1.80
CA ILE A 53 1.27 -3.36 2.66
C ILE A 53 2.01 -4.42 3.49
N ALA A 54 1.30 -5.35 4.11
CA ALA A 54 1.93 -6.43 4.88
C ALA A 54 2.88 -7.28 4.00
N TYR A 55 2.47 -7.58 2.76
CA TYR A 55 3.31 -8.31 1.81
C TYR A 55 4.54 -7.51 1.39
N MET A 56 4.39 -6.20 1.16
CA MET A 56 5.52 -5.32 0.86
C MET A 56 6.52 -5.28 2.02
N MET A 57 6.04 -5.19 3.25
CA MET A 57 6.88 -5.00 4.43
C MET A 57 7.53 -6.29 4.93
N LEU A 58 6.83 -7.40 4.91
CA LEU A 58 7.25 -8.67 5.52
C LEU A 58 7.66 -9.72 4.48
N GLY A 59 7.20 -9.58 3.24
CA GLY A 59 7.16 -10.66 2.27
C GLY A 59 5.98 -11.60 2.50
N LYS A 60 5.61 -12.35 1.45
CA LYS A 60 4.38 -13.17 1.45
C LYS A 60 4.35 -14.19 2.58
N ALA A 61 5.45 -14.94 2.80
CA ALA A 61 5.48 -16.04 3.77
C ALA A 61 5.24 -15.55 5.21
N ASP A 62 5.92 -14.48 5.61
CA ASP A 62 5.78 -13.92 6.96
C ASP A 62 4.44 -13.23 7.13
N ALA A 63 3.99 -12.49 6.12
CA ALA A 63 2.68 -11.84 6.16
C ALA A 63 1.53 -12.85 6.26
N ASP A 64 1.59 -13.96 5.53
CA ASP A 64 0.58 -15.03 5.59
C ASP A 64 0.57 -15.76 6.96
N SER A 65 1.61 -15.60 7.77
CA SER A 65 1.67 -16.14 9.13
C SER A 65 0.99 -15.27 10.18
N LEU A 66 0.67 -14.01 9.86
CA LEU A 66 0.01 -13.08 10.78
C LEU A 66 -1.33 -13.64 11.27
N ARG A 67 -1.57 -13.53 12.57
CA ARG A 67 -2.80 -13.99 13.22
C ARG A 67 -3.27 -12.96 14.25
N CYS A 68 -4.59 -12.90 14.44
CA CYS A 68 -5.21 -12.15 15.53
C CYS A 68 -5.82 -13.11 16.55
N THR A 69 -5.58 -12.84 17.82
CA THR A 69 -6.26 -13.54 18.93
C THR A 69 -7.48 -12.77 19.42
N LYS A 70 -7.55 -11.48 19.09
CA LYS A 70 -8.64 -10.56 19.46
C LYS A 70 -9.01 -9.74 18.23
N ALA A 71 -10.31 -9.50 18.04
CA ALA A 71 -10.80 -8.61 16.99
C ALA A 71 -10.13 -7.21 17.09
N PRO A 72 -9.46 -6.75 16.03
CA PRO A 72 -8.82 -5.43 16.05
C PRO A 72 -9.84 -4.29 16.02
N PHE A 73 -11.02 -4.52 15.46
CA PHE A 73 -12.14 -3.59 15.39
C PHE A 73 -13.46 -4.35 15.52
N ASP A 74 -14.55 -3.67 15.87
CA ASP A 74 -15.87 -4.28 16.05
C ASP A 74 -16.40 -4.93 14.76
N ASP A 75 -16.03 -4.39 13.61
CA ASP A 75 -16.40 -4.88 12.27
C ASP A 75 -15.32 -5.80 11.60
N VAL A 76 -14.28 -6.17 12.34
CA VAL A 76 -13.22 -7.07 11.89
C VAL A 76 -13.06 -8.21 12.91
N ALA A 77 -13.78 -9.32 12.68
CA ALA A 77 -13.66 -10.50 13.55
C ALA A 77 -12.21 -11.05 13.53
N ALA A 78 -11.76 -11.62 14.64
CA ALA A 78 -10.39 -12.12 14.79
C ALA A 78 -10.02 -13.23 13.77
N ASP A 79 -11.01 -13.99 13.33
CA ASP A 79 -10.88 -15.06 12.31
C ASP A 79 -11.13 -14.58 10.88
N ARG A 80 -11.42 -13.28 10.67
CA ARG A 80 -11.52 -12.72 9.32
C ARG A 80 -10.18 -12.88 8.62
N TRP A 81 -10.21 -13.24 7.34
CA TRP A 81 -9.00 -13.47 6.53
C TRP A 81 -7.99 -12.31 6.56
N SER A 82 -8.49 -11.08 6.72
CA SER A 82 -7.70 -9.83 6.72
C SER A 82 -7.28 -9.35 8.12
N ALA A 83 -7.78 -9.96 9.18
CA ALA A 83 -7.60 -9.46 10.56
C ALA A 83 -6.13 -9.31 10.94
N GLY A 84 -5.28 -10.30 10.60
CA GLY A 84 -3.85 -10.25 10.89
C GLY A 84 -3.13 -9.11 10.15
N TYR A 85 -3.47 -8.89 8.88
CA TYR A 85 -2.89 -7.79 8.09
C TYR A 85 -3.33 -6.42 8.61
N ILE A 86 -4.61 -6.27 8.95
CA ILE A 86 -5.16 -5.03 9.52
C ILE A 86 -4.48 -4.73 10.86
N ALA A 87 -4.42 -5.71 11.77
CA ALA A 87 -3.79 -5.52 13.07
C ALA A 87 -2.32 -5.13 12.95
N PHE A 88 -1.57 -5.77 12.05
CA PHE A 88 -0.19 -5.43 11.76
C PHE A 88 -0.06 -3.98 11.28
N CYS A 89 -0.86 -3.56 10.30
CA CYS A 89 -0.78 -2.21 9.75
C CYS A 89 -1.16 -1.14 10.79
N VAL A 90 -2.12 -1.43 11.66
CA VAL A 90 -2.51 -0.53 12.77
C VAL A 90 -1.37 -0.42 13.79
N GLU A 91 -0.78 -1.55 14.19
CA GLU A 91 0.35 -1.58 15.13
C GLU A 91 1.57 -0.80 14.60
N GLN A 92 1.81 -0.86 13.29
CA GLN A 92 2.88 -0.10 12.64
C GLN A 92 2.53 1.38 12.40
N GLY A 93 1.32 1.83 12.75
CA GLY A 93 0.88 3.20 12.51
C GLY A 93 0.66 3.56 11.03
N ILE A 94 0.42 2.55 10.20
CA ILE A 94 0.26 2.74 8.73
C ILE A 94 -1.18 3.04 8.36
N ILE A 95 -2.12 2.44 9.05
CA ILE A 95 -3.55 2.58 8.81
C ILE A 95 -4.29 2.77 10.15
N ASP A 96 -5.30 3.61 10.12
CA ASP A 96 -6.19 3.83 11.25
C ASP A 96 -7.59 3.28 10.93
N GLY A 97 -8.40 3.08 11.97
CA GLY A 97 -9.84 2.87 11.81
C GLY A 97 -10.51 4.08 11.16
N MET A 98 -11.70 3.89 10.62
CA MET A 98 -12.57 4.99 10.21
C MET A 98 -13.13 5.72 11.44
N THR A 99 -13.30 4.98 12.52
CA THR A 99 -13.58 5.47 13.88
C THR A 99 -12.66 4.75 14.87
N GLU A 100 -12.81 5.04 16.17
CA GLU A 100 -12.08 4.31 17.22
C GLU A 100 -12.41 2.81 17.24
N THR A 101 -13.59 2.42 16.79
CA THR A 101 -14.08 1.03 16.89
C THR A 101 -14.34 0.35 15.57
N THR A 102 -14.36 1.06 14.44
CA THR A 102 -14.68 0.50 13.12
C THR A 102 -13.56 0.74 12.12
N PHE A 103 -13.32 -0.25 11.27
CA PHE A 103 -12.31 -0.21 10.21
C PHE A 103 -12.89 -0.03 8.80
N GLU A 104 -14.09 -0.52 8.56
CA GLU A 104 -14.73 -0.63 7.24
C GLU A 104 -13.89 -1.47 6.25
N PRO A 105 -13.66 -2.76 6.53
CA PRO A 105 -12.72 -3.58 5.76
C PRO A 105 -13.08 -3.68 4.28
N THR A 106 -14.36 -3.68 3.92
CA THR A 106 -14.85 -3.73 2.54
C THR A 106 -15.05 -2.36 1.90
N GLY A 107 -14.78 -1.29 2.65
CA GLY A 107 -14.84 0.09 2.14
C GLY A 107 -13.83 0.30 1.01
N THR A 108 -14.21 1.10 0.01
CA THR A 108 -13.37 1.39 -1.15
C THR A 108 -12.19 2.28 -0.76
N LEU A 109 -11.00 1.89 -1.21
CA LEU A 109 -9.75 2.64 -0.99
C LEU A 109 -9.70 3.86 -1.92
N THR A 110 -9.44 5.04 -1.38
CA THR A 110 -9.18 6.25 -2.19
C THR A 110 -7.70 6.40 -2.53
N GLY A 111 -7.41 7.21 -3.56
CA GLY A 111 -6.03 7.50 -3.95
C GLY A 111 -5.21 8.12 -2.82
N PHE A 112 -5.75 9.11 -2.10
CA PHE A 112 -5.05 9.71 -0.96
C PHE A 112 -4.89 8.78 0.23
N GLN A 113 -5.86 7.91 0.50
CA GLN A 113 -5.71 6.89 1.55
C GLN A 113 -4.56 5.93 1.21
N TRP A 114 -4.47 5.47 -0.05
CA TRP A 114 -3.38 4.61 -0.48
C TRP A 114 -2.01 5.31 -0.40
N ALA A 115 -1.91 6.53 -0.90
CA ALA A 115 -0.68 7.32 -0.81
C ALA A 115 -0.24 7.54 0.64
N LYS A 116 -1.17 7.87 1.56
CA LYS A 116 -0.87 7.97 3.00
C LYS A 116 -0.34 6.65 3.56
N MET A 117 -0.96 5.53 3.26
CA MET A 117 -0.50 4.21 3.73
C MET A 117 0.91 3.91 3.26
N LEU A 118 1.21 4.16 1.98
CA LEU A 118 2.55 3.96 1.43
C LEU A 118 3.60 4.88 2.08
N LEU A 119 3.29 6.16 2.27
CA LEU A 119 4.18 7.10 2.96
C LEU A 119 4.45 6.68 4.41
N CYS A 120 3.43 6.23 5.13
CA CYS A 120 3.61 5.71 6.49
C CYS A 120 4.46 4.43 6.49
N ALA A 121 4.30 3.55 5.50
CA ALA A 121 5.10 2.33 5.38
C ALA A 121 6.59 2.61 5.17
N VAL A 122 6.96 3.71 4.48
CA VAL A 122 8.35 4.12 4.32
C VAL A 122 8.91 4.90 5.51
N GLY A 123 8.08 5.29 6.48
CA GLY A 123 8.52 5.88 7.74
C GLY A 123 8.05 7.31 8.03
N PHE A 124 7.29 7.94 7.12
CA PHE A 124 6.64 9.23 7.38
C PHE A 124 5.43 9.09 8.32
N GLY A 125 4.87 10.20 8.77
CA GLY A 125 3.65 10.23 9.60
C GLY A 125 3.92 10.37 11.10
N VAL A 126 5.17 10.27 11.54
CA VAL A 126 5.55 10.32 12.96
C VAL A 126 5.20 11.66 13.62
N LYS A 127 5.23 12.75 12.86
CA LYS A 127 4.87 14.11 13.34
C LYS A 127 3.37 14.38 13.34
N GLY A 128 2.53 13.40 12.98
CA GLY A 128 1.08 13.57 12.84
C GLY A 128 0.69 14.40 11.60
N GLU A 129 1.59 14.56 10.63
CA GLU A 129 1.38 15.38 9.43
C GLU A 129 0.24 14.88 8.54
N PHE A 130 -0.11 13.60 8.64
CA PHE A 130 -1.21 12.98 7.88
C PHE A 130 -2.51 12.85 8.69
N THR A 131 -2.70 13.71 9.69
CA THR A 131 -3.88 13.75 10.53
C THR A 131 -4.59 15.10 10.45
N GLY A 132 -5.81 15.19 11.00
CA GLY A 132 -6.60 16.41 11.01
C GLY A 132 -7.11 16.83 9.63
N SER A 133 -7.60 18.06 9.49
CA SER A 133 -8.26 18.55 8.27
C SER A 133 -7.33 18.71 7.06
N SER A 134 -6.03 18.82 7.27
CA SER A 134 -5.02 19.01 6.22
C SER A 134 -4.34 17.71 5.79
N TRP A 135 -4.80 16.55 6.26
CA TRP A 135 -4.13 15.28 6.04
C TRP A 135 -3.90 14.96 4.55
N SER A 136 -4.88 15.21 3.69
CA SER A 136 -4.79 14.90 2.26
C SER A 136 -3.85 15.86 1.52
N LEU A 137 -3.87 17.14 1.89
CA LEU A 137 -2.94 18.12 1.34
C LEU A 137 -1.49 17.78 1.70
N ASN A 138 -1.24 17.45 2.95
CA ASN A 138 0.08 17.03 3.41
C ASN A 138 0.50 15.72 2.75
N THR A 139 -0.40 14.74 2.63
CA THR A 139 -0.15 13.49 1.90
C THR A 139 0.28 13.78 0.46
N SER A 140 -0.46 14.62 -0.25
CA SER A 140 -0.12 15.02 -1.63
C SER A 140 1.27 15.68 -1.71
N LYS A 141 1.56 16.61 -0.80
CA LYS A 141 2.86 17.29 -0.74
C LYS A 141 4.02 16.30 -0.55
N TYR A 142 3.92 15.40 0.42
CA TYR A 142 4.97 14.41 0.68
C TYR A 142 5.11 13.42 -0.49
N ALA A 143 4.00 12.96 -1.05
CA ALA A 143 4.00 12.07 -2.20
C ALA A 143 4.70 12.68 -3.43
N HIS A 144 4.46 13.95 -3.72
CA HIS A 144 5.18 14.66 -4.78
C HIS A 144 6.68 14.84 -4.48
N ASN A 145 7.03 15.11 -3.23
CA ASN A 145 8.44 15.29 -2.84
C ASN A 145 9.27 14.01 -3.02
N VAL A 146 8.65 12.84 -2.96
CA VAL A 146 9.33 11.54 -3.13
C VAL A 146 9.02 10.86 -4.46
N ASP A 147 8.39 11.57 -5.40
CA ASP A 147 7.99 11.06 -6.72
C ASP A 147 7.10 9.80 -6.67
N LEU A 148 6.27 9.67 -5.61
CA LEU A 148 5.38 8.53 -5.43
C LEU A 148 4.41 8.36 -6.60
N PHE A 149 3.98 9.46 -7.22
CA PHE A 149 3.04 9.47 -8.35
C PHE A 149 3.75 9.40 -9.72
N ALA A 150 5.06 9.15 -9.77
CA ALA A 150 5.79 9.09 -11.03
C ALA A 150 5.12 8.12 -12.02
N GLY A 151 4.95 8.59 -13.28
CA GLY A 151 4.26 7.84 -14.33
C GLY A 151 2.75 8.02 -14.38
N ASP A 152 2.14 8.60 -13.36
CA ASP A 152 0.71 8.96 -13.32
C ASP A 152 0.54 10.47 -13.33
N LEU A 153 0.15 11.02 -14.48
CA LEU A 153 -0.03 12.48 -14.66
C LEU A 153 -1.22 13.04 -13.87
N ALA A 154 -2.21 12.22 -13.57
CA ALA A 154 -3.39 12.62 -12.81
C ALA A 154 -3.09 12.75 -11.31
N GLY A 155 -2.18 11.90 -10.80
CA GLY A 155 -1.91 11.78 -9.38
C GLY A 155 -3.08 11.17 -8.60
N ALA A 156 -2.96 11.16 -7.26
CA ALA A 156 -4.01 10.68 -6.38
C ALA A 156 -5.01 11.80 -6.03
N ASP A 157 -6.23 11.40 -5.75
CA ASP A 157 -7.30 12.27 -5.25
C ASP A 157 -8.18 11.55 -4.20
N HIS A 158 -9.36 12.08 -3.93
CA HIS A 158 -10.34 11.50 -3.01
C HIS A 158 -11.26 10.45 -3.65
N THR A 159 -11.09 10.16 -4.94
CA THR A 159 -11.85 9.10 -5.60
C THR A 159 -11.24 7.73 -5.38
N ALA A 160 -12.02 6.68 -5.68
CA ALA A 160 -11.55 5.30 -5.62
C ALA A 160 -10.34 5.10 -6.54
N ILE A 161 -9.24 4.57 -5.99
CA ILE A 161 -8.06 4.25 -6.79
C ILE A 161 -8.30 2.99 -7.63
N THR A 162 -7.84 3.00 -8.87
CA THR A 162 -7.85 1.80 -9.68
C THR A 162 -6.76 0.82 -9.25
N ARG A 163 -6.95 -0.47 -9.55
CA ARG A 163 -5.98 -1.50 -9.19
C ARG A 163 -4.64 -1.32 -9.89
N GLU A 164 -4.63 -0.89 -11.16
CA GLU A 164 -3.40 -0.59 -11.88
C GLU A 164 -2.68 0.65 -11.35
N GLN A 165 -3.43 1.70 -11.00
CA GLN A 165 -2.88 2.91 -10.38
C GLN A 165 -2.26 2.61 -9.01
N ALA A 166 -2.95 1.81 -8.18
CA ALA A 166 -2.43 1.38 -6.89
C ALA A 166 -1.15 0.55 -7.04
N ALA A 167 -1.07 -0.32 -8.06
CA ALA A 167 0.14 -1.07 -8.37
C ALA A 167 1.32 -0.14 -8.74
N LEU A 168 1.08 0.89 -9.55
CA LEU A 168 2.13 1.85 -9.91
C LEU A 168 2.71 2.56 -8.67
N TYR A 169 1.86 3.03 -7.76
CA TYR A 169 2.34 3.72 -6.57
C TYR A 169 3.12 2.79 -5.63
N ALA A 170 2.67 1.55 -5.45
CA ALA A 170 3.41 0.54 -4.70
C ALA A 170 4.76 0.21 -5.36
N PHE A 171 4.80 0.09 -6.69
CA PHE A 171 6.02 -0.13 -7.44
C PHE A 171 7.03 1.02 -7.28
N ASN A 172 6.56 2.28 -7.35
CA ASN A 172 7.41 3.45 -7.15
C ASN A 172 8.01 3.44 -5.73
N VAL A 173 7.24 3.08 -4.71
CA VAL A 173 7.75 2.94 -3.34
C VAL A 173 8.84 1.87 -3.26
N LEU A 174 8.61 0.70 -3.86
CA LEU A 174 9.56 -0.40 -3.82
C LEU A 174 10.89 -0.10 -4.52
N THR A 175 10.84 0.68 -5.59
CA THR A 175 11.99 0.86 -6.49
C THR A 175 12.71 2.20 -6.35
N SER A 176 12.02 3.24 -5.87
CA SER A 176 12.52 4.62 -6.01
C SER A 176 12.42 5.46 -4.75
N VAL A 177 11.65 5.06 -3.75
CA VAL A 177 11.47 5.85 -2.52
C VAL A 177 12.38 5.31 -1.42
N ASP A 178 13.22 6.18 -0.87
CA ASP A 178 14.06 5.83 0.27
C ASP A 178 13.23 5.68 1.55
N LEU A 179 13.57 4.69 2.35
CA LEU A 179 13.06 4.59 3.72
C LEU A 179 13.59 5.76 4.55
N VAL A 180 12.75 6.27 5.43
CA VAL A 180 13.11 7.37 6.33
C VAL A 180 12.89 7.00 7.78
N VAL A 181 13.66 7.66 8.66
CA VAL A 181 13.52 7.57 10.11
C VAL A 181 13.40 8.98 10.66
N TYR A 182 12.45 9.21 11.54
CA TYR A 182 12.34 10.50 12.21
C TYR A 182 13.45 10.65 13.26
N SER A 183 14.18 11.74 13.17
CA SER A 183 15.22 12.10 14.15
C SER A 183 14.69 13.18 15.09
N GLU A 184 14.45 12.83 16.34
CA GLU A 184 14.01 13.80 17.36
C GLU A 184 15.01 14.93 17.57
N SER A 185 16.31 14.63 17.47
CA SER A 185 17.36 15.63 17.66
C SER A 185 17.42 16.69 16.55
N LEU A 186 17.02 16.32 15.33
CA LEU A 186 16.95 17.22 14.18
C LEU A 186 15.54 17.79 13.96
N GLY A 187 14.52 17.18 14.58
CA GLY A 187 13.12 17.53 14.36
C GLY A 187 12.64 17.23 12.93
N ASP A 188 13.32 16.34 12.21
CA ASP A 188 13.02 16.04 10.81
C ASP A 188 13.37 14.60 10.43
N TYR A 189 12.94 14.20 9.22
CA TYR A 189 13.24 12.88 8.67
C TYR A 189 14.64 12.83 8.08
N ILE A 190 15.33 11.74 8.37
CA ILE A 190 16.63 11.41 7.78
C ILE A 190 16.49 10.12 6.95
N LYS A 191 17.36 9.95 5.95
CA LYS A 191 17.42 8.71 5.18
C LYS A 191 17.74 7.55 6.12
N GLY A 192 16.90 6.53 6.10
CA GLY A 192 17.13 5.26 6.79
C GLY A 192 18.21 4.44 6.11
N TYR A 193 18.62 3.35 6.76
CA TYR A 193 19.51 2.37 6.14
C TYR A 193 18.75 1.64 5.05
N ASN A 194 19.23 1.67 3.82
CA ASN A 194 18.81 0.94 2.62
C ASN A 194 17.29 0.90 2.34
N SER A 195 16.89 0.92 1.09
CA SER A 195 15.52 0.61 0.73
C SER A 195 15.31 -0.91 0.89
N TRP A 196 14.98 -1.34 2.13
CA TRP A 196 14.80 -2.76 2.43
C TRP A 196 13.71 -3.43 1.56
N PHE A 197 12.86 -2.64 0.92
CA PHE A 197 11.95 -3.13 -0.12
C PHE A 197 12.73 -3.71 -1.30
N VAL A 198 13.72 -2.98 -1.84
CA VAL A 198 14.56 -3.46 -2.96
C VAL A 198 15.45 -4.60 -2.52
N ASP A 199 16.11 -4.47 -1.37
CA ASP A 199 17.02 -5.49 -0.83
C ASP A 199 16.30 -6.82 -0.56
N ARG A 200 15.01 -6.77 -0.23
CA ARG A 200 14.21 -7.97 0.04
C ARG A 200 13.86 -8.76 -1.22
N TYR A 201 13.65 -8.06 -2.34
CA TYR A 201 13.14 -8.64 -3.58
C TYR A 201 14.18 -8.75 -4.70
N THR A 202 15.38 -8.22 -4.53
CA THR A 202 16.48 -8.42 -5.49
C THR A 202 17.12 -9.81 -5.27
N PRO A 203 17.37 -10.58 -6.33
CA PRO A 203 18.15 -11.81 -6.21
C PRO A 203 19.55 -11.50 -5.66
N GLN A 204 19.96 -12.23 -4.65
CA GLN A 204 21.35 -12.20 -4.15
C GLN A 204 22.25 -13.00 -5.06
#